data_dad2f985008fd74d48f747a297ceed70
#
_entry.id   dad2f985008fd74d48f747a297ceed70
#
_cell.length_a   1.000
_cell.length_b   1.000
_cell.length_c   1.000
_cell.angle_alpha   90.00
_cell.angle_beta   90.00
_cell.angle_gamma   90.00
#
_symmetry.space_group_name_H-M   'P 1'
#
loop_
_entity.id
_entity.type
_entity.pdbx_description
1 polymer ?
#
loop_
_entity_poly.entity_id
_entity_poly.type
_entity_poly.pdbx_seq_one_letter_code
_entity_poly.pdbx_strand_id
1 'polypeptide(L)'
;MRSPVVDYKKFRLSKLNTAEFSHLKLLFGWAVYFALYFITERFISAESCTPVHCFIDDLIPFCEVFLIPYVGWYLLVVGSLLYFALYNVENFKRLQIFIIVTQIVAMATYIIFPTRQDLRPTEFARDNFLTDCVGFLYSFDTNTGVCPSLHCAYSIGIASVWFKEKSASVSLKVFILIFVILVCLSTMFIKQHSAVDFF
;
A
#
# COMPACT_ATOMS: atom_id res chain seq x y z
N MET A 1 4.45 -5.74 -29.55
CA MET A 1 4.83 -5.38 -28.17
C MET A 1 5.24 -3.92 -28.15
N ARG A 2 4.83 -3.15 -27.14
CA ARG A 2 5.24 -1.75 -26.99
C ARG A 2 6.71 -1.73 -26.54
N SER A 3 7.57 -0.91 -27.17
CA SER A 3 8.95 -0.73 -26.72
C SER A 3 9.00 0.18 -25.49
N PRO A 4 9.91 -0.07 -24.54
CA PRO A 4 10.14 0.84 -23.41
C PRO A 4 10.48 2.26 -23.89
N VAL A 5 10.00 3.26 -23.15
CA VAL A 5 10.25 4.68 -23.44
C VAL A 5 11.66 5.09 -23.00
N VAL A 6 12.21 4.40 -21.99
CA VAL A 6 13.55 4.63 -21.44
C VAL A 6 14.38 3.37 -21.63
N ASP A 7 15.60 3.50 -22.14
CA ASP A 7 16.56 2.40 -22.26
C ASP A 7 17.37 2.22 -20.95
N TYR A 8 16.78 1.49 -20.01
CA TYR A 8 17.42 1.24 -18.70
C TYR A 8 18.71 0.42 -18.77
N LYS A 9 19.03 -0.22 -19.91
CA LYS A 9 20.34 -0.89 -20.11
C LYS A 9 21.50 0.12 -20.08
N LYS A 10 21.21 1.39 -20.41
CA LYS A 10 22.19 2.49 -20.39
C LYS A 10 22.28 3.18 -19.03
N PHE A 11 21.49 2.76 -18.04
CA PHE A 11 21.52 3.36 -16.71
C PHE A 11 22.88 3.14 -16.04
N ARG A 12 23.36 4.22 -15.44
CA ARG A 12 24.54 4.26 -14.55
C ARG A 12 24.23 5.28 -13.45
N LEU A 13 24.72 5.10 -12.25
CA LEU A 13 24.51 6.03 -11.14
C LEU A 13 24.92 7.47 -11.49
N SER A 14 26.00 7.64 -12.24
CA SER A 14 26.45 8.95 -12.74
C SER A 14 25.45 9.66 -13.65
N LYS A 15 24.49 8.94 -14.24
CA LYS A 15 23.44 9.46 -15.11
C LYS A 15 22.13 9.78 -14.38
N LEU A 16 22.06 9.54 -13.08
CA LEU A 16 20.82 9.76 -12.30
C LEU A 16 20.33 11.21 -12.36
N ASN A 17 21.23 12.17 -12.64
CA ASN A 17 20.89 13.59 -12.80
C ASN A 17 20.48 14.00 -14.22
N THR A 18 20.52 13.07 -15.18
CA THR A 18 20.11 13.35 -16.55
C THR A 18 18.57 13.37 -16.68
N ALA A 19 18.05 14.06 -17.70
CA ALA A 19 16.62 14.10 -17.97
C ALA A 19 16.01 12.71 -18.17
N GLU A 20 16.79 11.77 -18.74
CA GLU A 20 16.38 10.40 -19.03
C GLU A 20 16.10 9.58 -17.74
N PHE A 21 16.93 9.76 -16.68
CA PHE A 21 16.87 8.90 -15.48
C PHE A 21 16.50 9.64 -14.18
N SER A 22 16.33 10.98 -14.23
CA SER A 22 16.06 11.79 -13.03
C SER A 22 14.79 11.38 -12.27
N HIS A 23 13.82 10.79 -12.95
CA HIS A 23 12.58 10.29 -12.35
C HIS A 23 12.82 9.17 -11.32
N LEU A 24 13.92 8.41 -11.47
CA LEU A 24 14.29 7.36 -10.51
C LEU A 24 14.65 7.89 -9.12
N LYS A 25 15.01 9.19 -9.01
CA LYS A 25 15.24 9.83 -7.71
C LYS A 25 14.02 9.77 -6.79
N LEU A 26 12.83 9.77 -7.35
CA LEU A 26 11.60 9.67 -6.57
C LEU A 26 11.52 8.36 -5.77
N LEU A 27 12.23 7.31 -6.21
CA LEU A 27 12.30 6.06 -5.45
C LEU A 27 13.03 6.19 -4.10
N PHE A 28 13.85 7.23 -3.91
CA PHE A 28 14.45 7.53 -2.60
C PHE A 28 13.39 7.80 -1.52
N GLY A 29 12.19 8.25 -1.91
CA GLY A 29 11.07 8.41 -0.99
C GLY A 29 10.76 7.13 -0.21
N TRP A 30 10.88 5.97 -0.84
CA TRP A 30 10.69 4.68 -0.17
C TRP A 30 11.72 4.41 0.92
N ALA A 31 12.99 4.74 0.68
CA ALA A 31 14.05 4.55 1.69
C ALA A 31 13.78 5.44 2.92
N VAL A 32 13.38 6.69 2.69
CA VAL A 32 13.01 7.62 3.77
C VAL A 32 11.78 7.11 4.53
N TYR A 33 10.74 6.68 3.79
CA TYR A 33 9.54 6.13 4.39
C TYR A 33 9.82 4.91 5.26
N PHE A 34 10.55 3.92 4.76
CA PHE A 34 10.87 2.71 5.53
C PHE A 34 11.72 3.04 6.76
N ALA A 35 12.67 3.95 6.65
CA ALA A 35 13.46 4.39 7.81
C ALA A 35 12.56 5.02 8.89
N LEU A 36 11.66 5.91 8.50
CA LEU A 36 10.70 6.53 9.43
C LEU A 36 9.72 5.50 9.99
N TYR A 37 9.20 4.60 9.17
CA TYR A 37 8.28 3.54 9.59
C TYR A 37 8.92 2.66 10.67
N PHE A 38 10.13 2.15 10.45
CA PHE A 38 10.82 1.32 11.45
C PHE A 38 11.17 2.11 12.74
N ILE A 39 11.44 3.41 12.63
CA ILE A 39 11.64 4.26 13.78
C ILE A 39 10.32 4.40 14.59
N THR A 40 9.21 4.71 13.91
CA THR A 40 7.91 4.85 14.59
C THR A 40 7.47 3.56 15.25
N GLU A 41 7.59 2.41 14.56
CA GLU A 41 7.30 1.08 15.11
C GLU A 41 8.13 0.77 16.36
N ARG A 42 9.36 1.27 16.44
CA ARG A 42 10.25 1.02 17.57
C ARG A 42 9.96 1.91 18.77
N PHE A 43 9.53 3.16 18.54
CA PHE A 43 9.44 4.18 19.60
C PHE A 43 8.01 4.47 20.06
N ILE A 44 7.00 4.13 19.26
CA ILE A 44 5.59 4.34 19.62
C ILE A 44 5.02 3.02 20.13
N SER A 45 4.78 2.96 21.45
CA SER A 45 4.18 1.76 22.05
C SER A 45 2.67 1.70 21.77
N ALA A 46 2.12 0.50 21.61
CA ALA A 46 0.68 0.30 21.41
C ALA A 46 -0.18 0.90 22.54
N GLU A 47 0.36 0.95 23.76
CA GLU A 47 -0.32 1.53 24.93
C GLU A 47 -0.53 3.04 24.79
N SER A 48 0.38 3.74 24.08
CA SER A 48 0.27 5.18 23.82
C SER A 48 -0.65 5.53 22.65
N CYS A 49 -1.11 4.53 21.89
CA CYS A 49 -1.96 4.71 20.72
C CYS A 49 -3.43 4.80 21.08
N THR A 50 -4.16 5.69 20.40
CA THR A 50 -5.62 5.77 20.48
C THR A 50 -6.26 4.60 19.75
N PRO A 51 -7.14 3.79 20.37
CA PRO A 51 -7.84 2.74 19.67
C PRO A 51 -8.82 3.31 18.64
N VAL A 52 -8.78 2.75 17.42
CA VAL A 52 -9.70 3.11 16.33
C VAL A 52 -10.69 1.97 16.14
N HIS A 53 -11.97 2.31 16.27
CA HIS A 53 -13.07 1.35 16.13
C HIS A 53 -14.37 2.07 15.75
N CYS A 54 -15.19 1.44 14.94
CA CYS A 54 -16.56 1.89 14.69
C CYS A 54 -17.52 0.69 14.60
N PHE A 55 -18.82 0.95 14.65
CA PHE A 55 -19.86 -0.10 14.63
C PHE A 55 -19.81 -1.00 13.38
N ILE A 56 -19.26 -0.51 12.26
CA ILE A 56 -19.09 -1.29 11.02
C ILE A 56 -18.10 -2.42 11.22
N ASP A 57 -17.06 -2.21 12.04
CA ASP A 57 -16.02 -3.21 12.32
C ASP A 57 -16.58 -4.47 12.98
N ASP A 58 -17.65 -4.31 13.77
CA ASP A 58 -18.33 -5.42 14.45
C ASP A 58 -19.19 -6.26 13.46
N LEU A 59 -19.61 -5.65 12.35
CA LEU A 59 -20.40 -6.32 11.32
C LEU A 59 -19.53 -7.09 10.32
N ILE A 60 -18.24 -6.77 10.22
CA ILE A 60 -17.32 -7.40 9.28
C ILE A 60 -16.68 -8.63 9.95
N PRO A 61 -16.98 -9.87 9.51
CA PRO A 61 -16.33 -11.04 10.06
C PRO A 61 -14.87 -11.14 9.62
N PHE A 62 -14.03 -11.82 10.41
CA PHE A 62 -12.71 -12.24 9.96
C PHE A 62 -12.82 -13.27 8.82
N CYS A 63 -12.03 -13.09 7.76
CA CYS A 63 -11.99 -14.01 6.62
C CYS A 63 -10.57 -14.09 6.04
N GLU A 64 -9.89 -15.21 6.29
CA GLU A 64 -8.49 -15.43 5.90
C GLU A 64 -8.24 -15.42 4.39
N VAL A 65 -9.28 -15.72 3.57
CA VAL A 65 -9.16 -15.72 2.09
C VAL A 65 -8.79 -14.32 1.57
N PHE A 66 -9.19 -13.29 2.28
CA PHE A 66 -8.81 -11.90 1.93
C PHE A 66 -7.32 -11.59 2.13
N LEU A 67 -6.54 -12.49 2.72
CA LEU A 67 -5.08 -12.38 2.68
C LEU A 67 -4.54 -12.36 1.24
N ILE A 68 -5.20 -13.05 0.31
CA ILE A 68 -4.77 -13.12 -1.10
C ILE A 68 -4.74 -11.73 -1.75
N PRO A 69 -5.85 -10.95 -1.80
CA PRO A 69 -5.79 -9.60 -2.34
C PRO A 69 -4.93 -8.65 -1.48
N TYR A 70 -4.84 -8.85 -0.17
CA TYR A 70 -3.98 -8.06 0.71
C TYR A 70 -2.51 -8.18 0.32
N VAL A 71 -1.99 -9.40 0.19
CA VAL A 71 -0.61 -9.63 -0.27
C VAL A 71 -0.44 -9.27 -1.75
N GLY A 72 -1.45 -9.51 -2.56
CA GLY A 72 -1.48 -9.12 -3.97
C GLY A 72 -1.31 -7.61 -4.20
N TRP A 73 -1.62 -6.78 -3.20
CA TRP A 73 -1.38 -5.35 -3.24
C TRP A 73 0.09 -4.99 -3.50
N TYR A 74 1.04 -5.73 -2.92
CA TYR A 74 2.47 -5.51 -3.19
C TYR A 74 2.80 -5.68 -4.68
N LEU A 75 2.20 -6.70 -5.32
CA LEU A 75 2.36 -6.91 -6.76
C LEU A 75 1.69 -5.79 -7.58
N LEU A 76 0.55 -5.29 -7.12
CA LEU A 76 -0.14 -4.17 -7.77
C LEU A 76 0.73 -2.90 -7.72
N VAL A 77 1.31 -2.57 -6.57
CA VAL A 77 2.17 -1.39 -6.38
C VAL A 77 3.43 -1.51 -7.24
N VAL A 78 4.20 -2.60 -7.05
CA VAL A 78 5.47 -2.81 -7.75
C VAL A 78 5.24 -2.94 -9.25
N GLY A 79 4.23 -3.71 -9.66
CA GLY A 79 3.89 -3.92 -11.07
C GLY A 79 3.46 -2.62 -11.76
N SER A 80 2.67 -1.77 -11.08
CA SER A 80 2.25 -0.48 -11.62
C SER A 80 3.44 0.49 -11.76
N LEU A 81 4.27 0.61 -10.73
CA LEU A 81 5.46 1.45 -10.78
C LEU A 81 6.42 0.99 -11.88
N LEU A 82 6.68 -0.31 -11.98
CA LEU A 82 7.53 -0.88 -13.02
C LEU A 82 6.97 -0.66 -14.43
N TYR A 83 5.67 -0.93 -14.63
CA TYR A 83 5.01 -0.69 -15.90
C TYR A 83 5.14 0.77 -16.33
N PHE A 84 4.81 1.72 -15.45
CA PHE A 84 4.87 3.13 -15.79
C PHE A 84 6.30 3.63 -15.93
N ALA A 85 7.27 3.14 -15.16
CA ALA A 85 8.67 3.44 -15.38
C ALA A 85 9.14 3.04 -16.79
N LEU A 86 8.69 1.87 -17.28
CA LEU A 86 9.08 1.37 -18.60
C LEU A 86 8.33 2.06 -19.75
N TYR A 87 7.03 2.33 -19.59
CA TYR A 87 6.15 2.65 -20.72
C TYR A 87 5.52 4.04 -20.66
N ASN A 88 5.52 4.72 -19.48
CA ASN A 88 4.96 6.05 -19.32
C ASN A 88 5.56 6.77 -18.10
N VAL A 89 6.73 7.38 -18.28
CA VAL A 89 7.47 8.06 -17.20
C VAL A 89 6.66 9.18 -16.54
N GLU A 90 5.77 9.85 -17.26
CA GLU A 90 4.92 10.89 -16.68
C GLU A 90 3.92 10.30 -15.67
N ASN A 91 3.29 9.17 -16.01
CA ASN A 91 2.41 8.47 -15.08
C ASN A 91 3.19 7.84 -13.92
N PHE A 92 4.42 7.38 -14.15
CA PHE A 92 5.33 6.96 -13.07
C PHE A 92 5.55 8.10 -12.06
N LYS A 93 5.92 9.29 -12.54
CA LYS A 93 6.14 10.46 -11.68
C LYS A 93 4.89 10.84 -10.90
N ARG A 94 3.73 10.88 -11.56
CA ARG A 94 2.45 11.18 -10.90
C ARG A 94 2.13 10.21 -9.77
N LEU A 95 2.26 8.91 -10.06
CA LEU A 95 2.01 7.87 -9.06
C LEU A 95 3.01 7.95 -7.92
N GLN A 96 4.29 8.10 -8.23
CA GLN A 96 5.35 8.13 -7.21
C GLN A 96 5.26 9.39 -6.32
N ILE A 97 4.92 10.55 -6.90
CA ILE A 97 4.69 11.77 -6.11
C ILE A 97 3.46 11.59 -5.21
N PHE A 98 2.37 11.01 -5.73
CA PHE A 98 1.20 10.71 -4.93
C PHE A 98 1.55 9.80 -3.75
N ILE A 99 2.31 8.72 -3.99
CA ILE A 99 2.79 7.81 -2.95
C ILE A 99 3.63 8.57 -1.89
N ILE A 100 4.58 9.40 -2.31
CA ILE A 100 5.40 10.18 -1.37
C ILE A 100 4.54 11.12 -0.53
N VAL A 101 3.58 11.81 -1.13
CA VAL A 101 2.68 12.72 -0.39
C VAL A 101 1.84 11.93 0.63
N THR A 102 1.27 10.80 0.22
CA THR A 102 0.49 9.96 1.16
C THR A 102 1.37 9.38 2.27
N GLN A 103 2.62 9.00 1.98
CA GLN A 103 3.58 8.57 2.99
C GLN A 103 3.86 9.68 4.01
N ILE A 104 4.10 10.91 3.55
CA ILE A 104 4.36 12.06 4.43
C ILE A 104 3.13 12.31 5.33
N VAL A 105 1.93 12.34 4.76
CA VAL A 105 0.69 12.56 5.53
C VAL A 105 0.49 11.44 6.54
N ALA A 106 0.62 10.18 6.14
CA ALA A 106 0.45 9.04 7.02
C ALA A 106 1.47 9.05 8.16
N MET A 107 2.76 9.25 7.85
CA MET A 107 3.81 9.30 8.88
C MET A 107 3.61 10.47 9.85
N ALA A 108 3.20 11.64 9.35
CA ALA A 108 2.86 12.77 10.22
C ALA A 108 1.68 12.42 11.15
N THR A 109 0.65 11.75 10.64
CA THR A 109 -0.50 11.32 11.43
C THR A 109 -0.08 10.27 12.46
N TYR A 110 0.69 9.25 12.09
CA TYR A 110 1.14 8.19 12.99
C TYR A 110 2.00 8.73 14.15
N ILE A 111 2.74 9.82 13.92
CA ILE A 111 3.57 10.45 14.96
C ILE A 111 2.74 11.40 15.84
N ILE A 112 1.87 12.23 15.25
CA ILE A 112 1.11 13.26 15.97
C ILE A 112 -0.12 12.66 16.67
N PHE A 113 -0.79 11.71 16.01
CA PHE A 113 -1.99 11.02 16.48
C PHE A 113 -1.81 9.50 16.32
N PRO A 114 -0.95 8.87 17.14
CA PRO A 114 -0.73 7.44 17.01
C PRO A 114 -2.04 6.67 17.28
N THR A 115 -2.36 5.80 16.35
CA THR A 115 -3.58 5.00 16.37
C THR A 115 -3.27 3.52 16.39
N ARG A 116 -4.17 2.72 16.99
CA ARG A 116 -4.10 1.27 16.94
C ARG A 116 -5.49 0.68 16.68
N GLN A 117 -5.53 -0.53 16.16
CA GLN A 117 -6.73 -1.33 16.08
C GLN A 117 -6.59 -2.56 17.00
N ASP A 118 -7.69 -2.92 17.67
CA ASP A 118 -7.76 -4.07 18.58
C ASP A 118 -8.78 -5.10 18.05
N LEU A 119 -8.84 -5.25 16.70
CA LEU A 119 -9.84 -6.05 15.99
C LEU A 119 -9.38 -7.49 15.69
N ARG A 120 -8.08 -7.77 15.87
CA ARG A 120 -7.51 -9.07 15.52
C ARG A 120 -8.09 -10.17 16.42
N PRO A 121 -8.54 -11.30 15.86
CA PRO A 121 -9.00 -12.43 16.66
C PRO A 121 -7.85 -13.00 17.51
N THR A 122 -8.12 -13.36 18.74
CA THR A 122 -7.17 -14.05 19.62
C THR A 122 -6.93 -15.49 19.21
N GLU A 123 -7.94 -16.10 18.60
CA GLU A 123 -7.90 -17.46 18.06
C GLU A 123 -8.61 -17.49 16.71
N PHE A 124 -8.09 -18.27 15.77
CA PHE A 124 -8.73 -18.46 14.50
C PHE A 124 -9.79 -19.59 14.58
N ALA A 125 -10.98 -19.33 14.04
CA ALA A 125 -12.05 -20.32 14.01
C ALA A 125 -11.75 -21.53 13.09
N ARG A 126 -10.78 -21.39 12.19
CA ARG A 126 -10.31 -22.41 11.26
C ARG A 126 -8.80 -22.53 11.36
N ASP A 127 -8.30 -23.75 11.22
CA ASP A 127 -6.87 -24.06 11.15
C ASP A 127 -6.52 -24.47 9.71
N ASN A 128 -5.81 -23.60 8.99
CA ASN A 128 -5.41 -23.84 7.62
C ASN A 128 -4.21 -22.94 7.24
N PHE A 129 -3.59 -23.25 6.11
CA PHE A 129 -2.41 -22.51 5.62
C PHE A 129 -2.59 -20.97 5.55
N LEU A 130 -3.79 -20.48 5.19
CA LEU A 130 -4.03 -19.04 5.12
C LEU A 130 -4.10 -18.41 6.51
N THR A 131 -4.70 -19.09 7.49
CA THR A 131 -4.70 -18.61 8.88
C THR A 131 -3.30 -18.60 9.47
N ASP A 132 -2.44 -19.60 9.15
CA ASP A 132 -1.03 -19.59 9.54
C ASP A 132 -0.30 -18.37 8.95
N CYS A 133 -0.54 -18.08 7.67
CA CYS A 133 0.02 -16.91 7.02
C CYS A 133 -0.49 -15.59 7.63
N VAL A 134 -1.77 -15.51 8.03
CA VAL A 134 -2.29 -14.33 8.75
C VAL A 134 -1.65 -14.20 10.12
N GLY A 135 -1.49 -15.31 10.85
CA GLY A 135 -0.79 -15.33 12.14
C GLY A 135 0.66 -14.84 12.02
N PHE A 136 1.37 -15.28 10.97
CA PHE A 136 2.70 -14.78 10.64
C PHE A 136 2.67 -13.27 10.33
N LEU A 137 1.71 -12.81 9.51
CA LEU A 137 1.54 -11.38 9.22
C LEU A 137 1.35 -10.58 10.51
N TYR A 138 0.51 -11.02 11.43
CA TYR A 138 0.26 -10.36 12.71
C TYR A 138 1.49 -10.30 13.63
N SER A 139 2.38 -11.28 13.51
CA SER A 139 3.64 -11.29 14.29
C SER A 139 4.68 -10.32 13.77
N PHE A 140 4.59 -9.97 12.48
CA PHE A 140 5.54 -9.09 11.79
C PHE A 140 5.04 -7.64 11.73
N ASP A 141 3.76 -7.45 11.43
CA ASP A 141 3.12 -6.15 11.28
C ASP A 141 2.33 -5.83 12.56
N THR A 142 2.66 -4.76 13.23
CA THR A 142 2.01 -4.39 14.49
C THR A 142 0.56 -3.94 14.25
N ASN A 143 -0.19 -3.73 15.31
CA ASN A 143 -1.56 -3.20 15.23
C ASN A 143 -1.58 -1.67 15.41
N THR A 144 -0.43 -1.00 15.28
CA THR A 144 -0.28 0.46 15.42
C THR A 144 -0.10 1.17 14.09
N GLY A 145 -0.23 2.49 14.06
CA GLY A 145 -0.06 3.27 12.84
C GLY A 145 -1.08 2.89 11.77
N VAL A 146 -2.35 2.68 12.13
CA VAL A 146 -3.36 2.14 11.22
C VAL A 146 -4.12 3.19 10.43
N CYS A 147 -4.33 4.38 10.96
CA CYS A 147 -5.09 5.46 10.31
C CYS A 147 -4.16 6.62 9.91
N PRO A 148 -4.14 7.04 8.61
CA PRO A 148 -4.88 6.51 7.47
C PRO A 148 -4.25 5.26 6.85
N SER A 149 -5.06 4.44 6.17
CA SER A 149 -4.59 3.22 5.50
C SER A 149 -3.80 3.53 4.23
N LEU A 150 -2.52 3.19 4.20
CA LEU A 150 -1.69 3.30 3.00
C LEU A 150 -2.07 2.27 1.92
N HIS A 151 -2.62 1.12 2.30
CA HIS A 151 -3.17 0.15 1.35
C HIS A 151 -4.28 0.78 0.51
N CYS A 152 -5.21 1.47 1.16
CA CYS A 152 -6.32 2.14 0.48
C CYS A 152 -5.82 3.34 -0.33
N ALA A 153 -5.00 4.20 0.26
CA ALA A 153 -4.50 5.39 -0.40
C ALA A 153 -3.72 5.07 -1.68
N TYR A 154 -2.76 4.14 -1.63
CA TYR A 154 -2.00 3.76 -2.82
C TYR A 154 -2.88 3.09 -3.87
N SER A 155 -3.83 2.26 -3.45
CA SER A 155 -4.76 1.59 -4.35
C SER A 155 -5.60 2.58 -5.15
N ILE A 156 -6.10 3.63 -4.52
CA ILE A 156 -6.83 4.73 -5.18
C ILE A 156 -5.91 5.48 -6.16
N GLY A 157 -4.69 5.80 -5.74
CA GLY A 157 -3.69 6.45 -6.59
C GLY A 157 -3.36 5.62 -7.83
N ILE A 158 -3.14 4.32 -7.66
CA ILE A 158 -2.87 3.38 -8.75
C ILE A 158 -4.05 3.32 -9.71
N ALA A 159 -5.29 3.12 -9.21
CA ALA A 159 -6.47 3.13 -10.04
C ALA A 159 -6.58 4.43 -10.85
N SER A 160 -6.41 5.59 -10.21
CA SER A 160 -6.47 6.89 -10.87
C SER A 160 -5.49 7.02 -12.04
N VAL A 161 -4.25 6.54 -11.88
CA VAL A 161 -3.24 6.61 -12.93
C VAL A 161 -3.52 5.61 -14.07
N TRP A 162 -3.98 4.38 -13.74
CA TRP A 162 -4.37 3.40 -14.74
C TRP A 162 -5.59 3.85 -15.56
N PHE A 163 -6.56 4.53 -14.94
CA PHE A 163 -7.71 5.08 -15.67
C PHE A 163 -7.30 6.17 -16.67
N LYS A 164 -6.25 6.95 -16.35
CA LYS A 164 -5.68 7.97 -17.24
C LYS A 164 -4.76 7.38 -18.31
N GLU A 165 -4.28 6.14 -18.17
CA GLU A 165 -3.42 5.49 -19.15
C GLU A 165 -4.21 5.17 -20.42
N LYS A 166 -3.91 5.89 -21.52
CA LYS A 166 -4.63 5.77 -22.79
C LYS A 166 -4.39 4.42 -23.48
N SER A 167 -3.24 3.80 -23.25
CA SER A 167 -2.88 2.52 -23.86
C SER A 167 -3.46 1.30 -23.12
N ALA A 168 -4.03 1.48 -21.94
CA ALA A 168 -4.65 0.41 -21.18
C ALA A 168 -6.03 0.06 -21.75
N SER A 169 -6.27 -1.24 -21.97
CA SER A 169 -7.58 -1.73 -22.39
C SER A 169 -8.64 -1.50 -21.30
N VAL A 170 -9.90 -1.45 -21.72
CA VAL A 170 -11.02 -1.34 -20.79
C VAL A 170 -11.03 -2.53 -19.81
N SER A 171 -10.76 -3.74 -20.30
CA SER A 171 -10.70 -4.95 -19.47
C SER A 171 -9.64 -4.84 -18.37
N LEU A 172 -8.45 -4.29 -18.68
CA LEU A 172 -7.41 -4.07 -17.68
C LEU A 172 -7.83 -3.03 -16.66
N LYS A 173 -8.48 -1.95 -17.06
CA LYS A 173 -8.98 -0.92 -16.14
C LYS A 173 -10.05 -1.47 -15.20
N VAL A 174 -10.96 -2.30 -15.72
CA VAL A 174 -11.99 -2.98 -14.91
C VAL A 174 -11.33 -3.96 -13.93
N PHE A 175 -10.35 -4.74 -14.39
CA PHE A 175 -9.59 -5.63 -13.50
C PHE A 175 -8.91 -4.87 -12.37
N ILE A 176 -8.20 -3.77 -12.68
CA ILE A 176 -7.54 -2.92 -11.67
C ILE A 176 -8.57 -2.37 -10.67
N LEU A 177 -9.73 -1.90 -11.15
CA LEU A 177 -10.78 -1.39 -10.27
C LEU A 177 -11.29 -2.45 -9.30
N ILE A 178 -11.64 -3.63 -9.82
CA ILE A 178 -12.13 -4.75 -8.99
C ILE A 178 -11.04 -5.13 -7.98
N PHE A 179 -9.79 -5.24 -8.42
CA PHE A 179 -8.69 -5.64 -7.55
C PHE A 179 -8.42 -4.60 -6.45
N VAL A 180 -8.47 -3.31 -6.76
CA VAL A 180 -8.35 -2.22 -5.78
C VAL A 180 -9.47 -2.29 -4.74
N ILE A 181 -10.71 -2.54 -5.15
CA ILE A 181 -11.83 -2.74 -4.22
C ILE A 181 -11.56 -3.95 -3.31
N LEU A 182 -11.10 -5.06 -3.87
CA LEU A 182 -10.76 -6.25 -3.08
C LEU A 182 -9.61 -6.00 -2.10
N VAL A 183 -8.59 -5.23 -2.48
CA VAL A 183 -7.51 -4.81 -1.57
C VAL A 183 -8.06 -3.98 -0.43
N CYS A 184 -8.87 -2.97 -0.73
CA CYS A 184 -9.48 -2.14 0.31
C CYS A 184 -10.33 -2.98 1.28
N LEU A 185 -11.20 -3.84 0.78
CA LEU A 185 -11.97 -4.75 1.61
C LEU A 185 -11.09 -5.69 2.43
N SER A 186 -10.00 -6.18 1.85
CA SER A 186 -9.12 -7.14 2.50
C SER A 186 -8.53 -6.62 3.81
N THR A 187 -8.23 -5.33 3.89
CA THR A 187 -7.66 -4.74 5.11
C THR A 187 -8.62 -4.86 6.31
N MET A 188 -9.93 -4.78 6.07
CA MET A 188 -10.96 -4.95 7.09
C MET A 188 -11.23 -6.43 7.42
N PHE A 189 -11.32 -7.29 6.37
CA PHE A 189 -11.64 -8.70 6.57
C PHE A 189 -10.52 -9.50 7.24
N ILE A 190 -9.25 -9.12 7.03
CA ILE A 190 -8.12 -9.70 7.79
C ILE A 190 -7.78 -8.86 9.03
N LYS A 191 -8.65 -7.94 9.46
CA LYS A 191 -8.52 -7.17 10.69
C LYS A 191 -7.19 -6.41 10.85
N GLN A 192 -6.67 -5.86 9.74
CA GLN A 192 -5.50 -4.99 9.75
C GLN A 192 -5.88 -3.52 9.92
N HIS A 193 -7.06 -3.14 9.45
CA HIS A 193 -7.58 -1.79 9.53
C HIS A 193 -9.04 -1.75 9.98
N SER A 194 -9.43 -0.67 10.63
CA SER A 194 -10.82 -0.33 10.89
C SER A 194 -11.48 0.27 9.63
N ALA A 195 -12.80 0.22 9.53
CA ALA A 195 -13.54 0.92 8.50
C ALA A 195 -13.34 2.44 8.55
N VAL A 196 -12.99 3.00 9.72
CA VAL A 196 -12.63 4.42 9.88
C VAL A 196 -11.39 4.81 9.07
N ASP A 197 -10.45 3.89 8.85
CA ASP A 197 -9.18 4.16 8.16
C ASP A 197 -9.36 4.44 6.66
N PHE A 198 -10.60 4.32 6.15
CA PHE A 198 -10.99 4.62 4.77
C PHE A 198 -11.36 6.09 4.54
N PHE A 199 -11.58 6.84 5.59
CA PHE A 199 -11.98 8.25 5.57
C PHE A 199 -10.83 9.13 6.03
#